data_a9b42bbaf5b08d60c18a9cce6d56a505
#
_entry.id   a9b42bbaf5b08d60c18a9cce6d56a505
#
_cell.length_a   1.000
_cell.length_b   1.000
_cell.length_c   1.000
_cell.angle_alpha   90.00
_cell.angle_beta   90.00
_cell.angle_gamma   90.00
#
_symmetry.space_group_name_H-M   'P 1'
#
loop_
_entity.id
_entity.type
_entity.pdbx_description
1 polymer ?
#
loop_
_entity_poly.entity_id
_entity_poly.type
_entity_poly.pdbx_seq_one_letter_code
_entity_poly.pdbx_strand_id
1 'polypeptide(L)'
;MIRERREAYRDARLIVIASEGKDTERIYFKALAKEYTNPRVHVHILERSEDERNNSSPEHVLKQLNNYKNQYELEADDELWLVVDKDRWTDAMLSRVATECTQEVSMHMALSNPCFELWLLLHIEDSALLTPEEQKQWMENRRKSKNADPYLKVRLRQKMGSYHESSYDALALIAHVEDAIERARALDKNPADRWPQTLGTRVY
;
A
#
# COMPACT_ATOMS: atom_id res chain seq x y z
N MET A 1 27.06 -16.05 40.25
CA MET A 1 27.39 -15.49 38.92
C MET A 1 26.09 -15.32 38.18
N ILE A 2 25.57 -14.10 38.12
CA ILE A 2 24.36 -13.74 37.35
C ILE A 2 24.84 -13.62 35.90
N ARG A 3 24.40 -14.52 35.06
CA ARG A 3 24.56 -14.35 33.61
C ARG A 3 23.66 -13.19 33.17
N GLU A 4 24.25 -12.04 32.88
CA GLU A 4 23.56 -10.98 32.12
C GLU A 4 23.04 -11.62 30.83
N ARG A 5 21.72 -11.65 30.68
CA ARG A 5 21.09 -11.89 29.36
C ARG A 5 21.55 -10.75 28.46
N ARG A 6 22.48 -11.01 27.56
CA ARG A 6 22.70 -10.13 26.44
C ARG A 6 21.38 -10.10 25.69
N GLU A 7 20.73 -8.94 25.68
CA GLU A 7 19.64 -8.69 24.75
C GLU A 7 20.17 -9.02 23.36
N ALA A 8 19.47 -9.92 22.66
CA ALA A 8 19.81 -10.22 21.29
C ALA A 8 19.42 -8.99 20.47
N TYR A 9 20.40 -8.16 20.15
CA TYR A 9 20.22 -7.10 19.17
C TYR A 9 19.73 -7.73 17.88
N ARG A 10 18.62 -7.21 17.33
CA ARG A 10 18.12 -7.61 16.04
C ARG A 10 18.98 -6.91 14.97
N ASP A 11 19.80 -7.67 14.24
CA ASP A 11 20.68 -7.17 13.19
C ASP A 11 19.93 -6.75 11.91
N ALA A 12 18.60 -6.87 11.86
CA ALA A 12 17.78 -6.62 10.70
C ALA A 12 16.75 -5.51 10.98
N ARG A 13 16.70 -4.48 10.11
CA ARG A 13 15.66 -3.46 10.07
C ARG A 13 14.29 -4.11 9.86
N LEU A 14 13.30 -3.70 10.60
CA LEU A 14 11.92 -4.15 10.44
C LEU A 14 11.09 -3.12 9.67
N ILE A 15 10.39 -3.58 8.64
CA ILE A 15 9.37 -2.81 7.92
C ILE A 15 8.03 -3.49 8.17
N VAL A 16 7.14 -2.80 8.87
CA VAL A 16 5.79 -3.30 9.17
C VAL A 16 4.80 -2.62 8.24
N ILE A 17 3.99 -3.39 7.54
CA ILE A 17 3.00 -2.88 6.60
C ILE A 17 1.61 -3.27 7.06
N ALA A 18 0.73 -2.29 7.24
CA ALA A 18 -0.69 -2.47 7.41
C ALA A 18 -1.45 -1.83 6.24
N SER A 19 -2.42 -2.55 5.67
CA SER A 19 -3.16 -2.10 4.49
C SER A 19 -4.66 -2.07 4.71
N GLU A 20 -5.35 -1.20 3.98
CA GLU A 20 -6.81 -1.13 3.96
C GLU A 20 -7.42 -2.37 3.30
N GLY A 21 -6.81 -2.90 2.24
CA GLY A 21 -7.25 -4.10 1.55
C GLY A 21 -6.90 -5.37 2.31
N LYS A 22 -7.77 -6.38 2.21
CA LYS A 22 -7.58 -7.64 2.91
C LYS A 22 -6.61 -8.58 2.19
N ASP A 23 -6.73 -8.67 0.88
CA ASP A 23 -6.05 -9.69 0.08
C ASP A 23 -5.10 -9.10 -0.95
N THR A 24 -5.53 -8.11 -1.73
CA THR A 24 -4.75 -7.55 -2.86
C THR A 24 -3.38 -7.05 -2.42
N GLU A 25 -3.34 -6.12 -1.47
CA GLU A 25 -2.11 -5.53 -0.96
C GLU A 25 -1.25 -6.58 -0.25
N ARG A 26 -1.88 -7.45 0.54
CA ARG A 26 -1.20 -8.52 1.27
C ARG A 26 -0.49 -9.49 0.32
N ILE A 27 -1.15 -9.90 -0.76
CA ILE A 27 -0.56 -10.78 -1.79
C ILE A 27 0.64 -10.08 -2.44
N TYR A 28 0.48 -8.80 -2.82
CA TYR A 28 1.53 -8.01 -3.43
C TYR A 28 2.76 -7.89 -2.52
N PHE A 29 2.59 -7.40 -1.30
CA PHE A 29 3.73 -7.16 -0.40
C PHE A 29 4.38 -8.45 0.09
N LYS A 30 3.62 -9.55 0.26
CA LYS A 30 4.22 -10.88 0.54
C LYS A 30 5.09 -11.37 -0.61
N ALA A 31 4.64 -11.20 -1.83
CA ALA A 31 5.41 -11.57 -3.01
C ALA A 31 6.64 -10.68 -3.18
N LEU A 32 6.52 -9.36 -2.98
CA LEU A 32 7.62 -8.41 -3.01
C LEU A 32 8.69 -8.75 -1.96
N ALA A 33 8.29 -8.97 -0.71
CA ALA A 33 9.21 -9.34 0.37
C ALA A 33 9.94 -10.66 0.10
N LYS A 34 9.29 -11.61 -0.57
CA LYS A 34 9.88 -12.88 -0.95
C LYS A 34 10.89 -12.75 -2.09
N GLU A 35 10.57 -11.93 -3.10
CA GLU A 35 11.42 -11.72 -4.28
C GLU A 35 12.68 -10.94 -3.90
N TYR A 36 12.53 -9.87 -3.13
CA TYR A 36 13.63 -9.02 -2.67
C TYR A 36 14.13 -9.39 -1.27
N THR A 37 14.30 -10.69 -1.01
CA THR A 37 14.82 -11.17 0.28
C THR A 37 16.17 -10.53 0.60
N ASN A 38 16.24 -9.86 1.74
CA ASN A 38 17.45 -9.24 2.26
C ASN A 38 17.64 -9.63 3.74
N PRO A 39 18.77 -10.25 4.12
CA PRO A 39 19.01 -10.68 5.50
C PRO A 39 19.03 -9.51 6.51
N ARG A 40 19.21 -8.27 6.02
CA ARG A 40 19.23 -7.06 6.85
C ARG A 40 17.89 -6.32 6.88
N VAL A 41 16.86 -6.83 6.19
CA VAL A 41 15.52 -6.23 6.15
C VAL A 41 14.49 -7.32 6.35
N HIS A 42 13.66 -7.16 7.36
CA HIS A 42 12.51 -8.03 7.59
C HIS A 42 11.22 -7.28 7.32
N VAL A 43 10.41 -7.77 6.39
CA VAL A 43 9.10 -7.17 6.08
C VAL A 43 8.01 -7.98 6.75
N HIS A 44 7.24 -7.34 7.61
CA HIS A 44 6.11 -7.93 8.32
C HIS A 44 4.80 -7.31 7.85
N ILE A 45 3.92 -8.09 7.23
CA ILE A 45 2.61 -7.65 6.78
C ILE A 45 1.58 -8.01 7.84
N LEU A 46 0.93 -6.99 8.43
CA LEU A 46 -0.10 -7.19 9.42
C LEU A 46 -1.34 -7.82 8.78
N GLU A 47 -1.80 -8.91 9.39
CA GLU A 47 -3.04 -9.56 8.98
C GLU A 47 -4.18 -9.10 9.90
N ARG A 48 -5.35 -8.88 9.33
CA ARG A 48 -6.54 -8.54 10.11
C ARG A 48 -7.08 -9.79 10.81
N SER A 49 -7.46 -9.63 12.07
CA SER A 49 -8.23 -10.66 12.78
C SER A 49 -9.61 -10.86 12.12
N GLU A 50 -10.25 -12.00 12.38
CA GLU A 50 -11.58 -12.29 11.84
C GLU A 50 -12.63 -11.27 12.29
N ASP A 51 -12.54 -10.81 13.52
CA ASP A 51 -13.44 -9.81 14.11
C ASP A 51 -13.26 -8.41 13.49
N GLU A 52 -12.08 -8.12 12.91
CA GLU A 52 -11.74 -6.86 12.29
C GLU A 52 -11.97 -6.83 10.77
N ARG A 53 -12.42 -7.96 10.18
CA ARG A 53 -12.58 -8.10 8.71
C ARG A 53 -13.49 -7.06 8.05
N ASN A 54 -14.41 -6.49 8.81
CA ASN A 54 -15.37 -5.49 8.31
C ASN A 54 -14.92 -4.03 8.52
N ASN A 55 -13.80 -3.82 9.22
CA ASN A 55 -13.29 -2.49 9.55
C ASN A 55 -12.08 -2.15 8.67
N SER A 56 -12.34 -1.52 7.52
CA SER A 56 -11.31 -1.17 6.53
C SER A 56 -10.97 0.33 6.52
N SER A 57 -11.39 1.10 7.53
CA SER A 57 -11.07 2.53 7.53
C SER A 57 -9.58 2.82 7.78
N PRO A 58 -9.03 3.91 7.22
CA PRO A 58 -7.66 4.34 7.49
C PRO A 58 -7.34 4.48 8.99
N GLU A 59 -8.30 4.96 9.79
CA GLU A 59 -8.18 5.06 11.25
C GLU A 59 -8.03 3.68 11.91
N HIS A 60 -8.72 2.68 11.37
CA HIS A 60 -8.61 1.31 11.88
C HIS A 60 -7.26 0.67 11.54
N VAL A 61 -6.78 0.89 10.32
CA VAL A 61 -5.45 0.41 9.89
C VAL A 61 -4.35 1.09 10.71
N LEU A 62 -4.48 2.40 10.97
CA LEU A 62 -3.58 3.13 11.87
C LEU A 62 -3.59 2.56 13.28
N LYS A 63 -4.77 2.21 13.80
CA LYS A 63 -4.90 1.55 15.10
C LYS A 63 -4.17 0.21 15.16
N GLN A 64 -4.17 -0.57 14.07
CA GLN A 64 -3.40 -1.82 14.01
C GLN A 64 -1.89 -1.57 14.14
N LEU A 65 -1.36 -0.56 13.43
CA LEU A 65 0.05 -0.15 13.56
C LEU A 65 0.38 0.31 14.99
N ASN A 66 -0.48 1.13 15.59
CA ASN A 66 -0.30 1.59 16.96
C ASN A 66 -0.34 0.43 17.97
N ASN A 67 -1.23 -0.54 17.78
CA ASN A 67 -1.27 -1.75 18.61
C ASN A 67 0.01 -2.56 18.47
N TYR A 68 0.51 -2.71 17.25
CA TYR A 68 1.78 -3.40 16.99
C TYR A 68 2.94 -2.69 17.71
N LYS A 69 3.06 -1.36 17.54
CA LYS A 69 4.06 -0.54 18.22
C LYS A 69 4.01 -0.68 19.74
N ASN A 70 2.82 -0.78 20.33
CA ASN A 70 2.65 -0.93 21.77
C ASN A 70 3.00 -2.33 22.30
N GLN A 71 3.00 -3.34 21.42
CA GLN A 71 3.30 -4.73 21.78
C GLN A 71 4.76 -5.11 21.58
N TYR A 72 5.45 -4.42 20.66
CA TYR A 72 6.81 -4.75 20.26
C TYR A 72 7.72 -3.52 20.40
N GLU A 73 8.92 -3.73 20.92
CA GLU A 73 9.96 -2.71 20.93
C GLU A 73 10.47 -2.50 19.49
N LEU A 74 10.40 -1.27 19.01
CA LEU A 74 10.91 -0.86 17.71
C LEU A 74 12.27 -0.19 17.87
N GLU A 75 13.18 -0.49 16.97
CA GLU A 75 14.48 0.18 16.88
C GLU A 75 14.36 1.49 16.06
N ALA A 76 15.37 2.34 16.12
CA ALA A 76 15.33 3.68 15.53
C ALA A 76 15.22 3.69 13.98
N ASP A 77 15.62 2.60 13.34
CA ASP A 77 15.58 2.43 11.88
C ASP A 77 14.41 1.57 11.39
N ASP A 78 13.54 1.10 12.31
CA ASP A 78 12.31 0.40 11.93
C ASP A 78 11.27 1.36 11.36
N GLU A 79 10.48 0.85 10.43
CA GLU A 79 9.43 1.61 9.77
C GLU A 79 8.06 0.94 9.85
N LEU A 80 7.05 1.76 10.08
CA LEU A 80 5.64 1.38 10.07
C LEU A 80 4.96 2.04 8.87
N TRP A 81 4.39 1.27 7.97
CA TRP A 81 3.76 1.77 6.76
C TRP A 81 2.26 1.52 6.76
N LEU A 82 1.50 2.60 6.59
CA LEU A 82 0.06 2.61 6.39
C LEU A 82 -0.24 2.72 4.90
N VAL A 83 -0.86 1.70 4.31
CA VAL A 83 -1.24 1.68 2.89
C VAL A 83 -2.76 1.85 2.78
N VAL A 84 -3.21 2.93 2.15
CA VAL A 84 -4.63 3.31 2.06
C VAL A 84 -5.03 3.81 0.68
N ASP A 85 -6.31 3.68 0.39
CA ASP A 85 -6.97 4.18 -0.80
C ASP A 85 -7.66 5.52 -0.52
N LYS A 86 -7.71 6.41 -1.54
CA LYS A 86 -8.42 7.69 -1.39
C LYS A 86 -9.92 7.59 -1.69
N ASP A 87 -10.34 6.67 -2.52
CA ASP A 87 -11.65 6.65 -3.20
C ASP A 87 -12.88 6.71 -2.28
N ARG A 88 -12.75 6.27 -1.01
CA ARG A 88 -13.85 6.16 -0.04
C ARG A 88 -13.81 7.18 1.07
N TRP A 89 -12.68 7.88 1.23
CA TRP A 89 -12.41 8.63 2.44
C TRP A 89 -12.39 10.13 2.20
N THR A 90 -12.90 10.87 3.15
CA THR A 90 -12.86 12.33 3.10
C THR A 90 -11.45 12.86 3.39
N ASP A 91 -11.10 13.99 2.79
CA ASP A 91 -9.82 14.64 3.06
C ASP A 91 -9.62 14.97 4.54
N ALA A 92 -10.71 15.24 5.28
CA ALA A 92 -10.65 15.49 6.72
C ALA A 92 -10.21 14.23 7.51
N MET A 93 -10.72 13.04 7.15
CA MET A 93 -10.30 11.78 7.77
C MET A 93 -8.85 11.46 7.43
N LEU A 94 -8.50 11.52 6.14
CA LEU A 94 -7.13 11.28 5.69
C LEU A 94 -6.12 12.25 6.33
N SER A 95 -6.52 13.53 6.50
CA SER A 95 -5.67 14.53 7.16
C SER A 95 -5.42 14.20 8.63
N ARG A 96 -6.40 13.69 9.35
CA ARG A 96 -6.19 13.24 10.75
C ARG A 96 -5.18 12.11 10.80
N VAL A 97 -5.42 11.06 10.01
CA VAL A 97 -4.53 9.89 9.94
C VAL A 97 -3.12 10.29 9.54
N ALA A 98 -2.95 11.10 8.50
CA ALA A 98 -1.65 11.57 8.06
C ALA A 98 -0.94 12.44 9.13
N THR A 99 -1.70 13.22 9.91
CA THR A 99 -1.14 14.02 11.00
C THR A 99 -0.62 13.13 12.11
N GLU A 100 -1.35 12.08 12.48
CA GLU A 100 -0.87 11.10 13.47
C GLU A 100 0.40 10.37 12.97
N CYS A 101 0.44 9.95 11.71
CA CYS A 101 1.65 9.37 11.12
C CYS A 101 2.85 10.31 11.21
N THR A 102 2.67 11.61 10.94
CA THR A 102 3.79 12.58 10.97
C THR A 102 4.27 12.95 12.37
N GLN A 103 3.53 12.62 13.43
CA GLN A 103 3.98 12.79 14.81
C GLN A 103 5.03 11.73 15.22
N GLU A 104 5.11 10.64 14.48
CA GLU A 104 6.02 9.53 14.72
C GLU A 104 7.03 9.44 13.59
N VAL A 105 8.30 9.54 13.90
CA VAL A 105 9.40 9.55 12.89
C VAL A 105 9.42 8.26 12.07
N SER A 106 9.05 7.14 12.68
CA SER A 106 9.06 5.81 12.06
C SER A 106 7.76 5.44 11.34
N MET A 107 6.73 6.32 11.32
CA MET A 107 5.43 5.99 10.75
C MET A 107 5.17 6.79 9.46
N HIS A 108 4.79 6.08 8.42
CA HIS A 108 4.62 6.62 7.07
C HIS A 108 3.25 6.22 6.49
N MET A 109 2.72 7.06 5.62
CA MET A 109 1.47 6.80 4.91
C MET A 109 1.72 6.77 3.40
N ALA A 110 1.43 5.63 2.79
CA ALA A 110 1.40 5.44 1.35
C ALA A 110 -0.05 5.44 0.85
N LEU A 111 -0.41 6.41 0.02
CA LEU A 111 -1.78 6.58 -0.46
C LEU A 111 -1.86 6.43 -1.96
N SER A 112 -2.88 5.70 -2.44
CA SER A 112 -3.25 5.59 -3.84
C SER A 112 -4.54 6.36 -4.13
N ASN A 113 -4.54 7.15 -5.20
CA ASN A 113 -5.69 7.90 -5.68
C ASN A 113 -6.01 7.48 -7.12
N PRO A 114 -7.08 6.70 -7.38
CA PRO A 114 -8.16 6.39 -6.45
C PRO A 114 -7.88 5.22 -5.50
N CYS A 115 -7.20 4.16 -5.93
CA CYS A 115 -7.04 2.92 -5.16
C CYS A 115 -5.78 2.14 -5.55
N PHE A 116 -5.45 1.09 -4.78
CA PHE A 116 -4.24 0.29 -4.93
C PHE A 116 -4.11 -0.40 -6.30
N GLU A 117 -5.23 -0.70 -6.97
CA GLU A 117 -5.19 -1.24 -8.32
C GLU A 117 -4.50 -0.32 -9.33
N LEU A 118 -4.46 0.99 -9.08
CA LEU A 118 -3.63 1.91 -9.86
C LEU A 118 -2.15 1.52 -9.78
N TRP A 119 -1.63 1.26 -8.57
CA TRP A 119 -0.26 0.80 -8.39
C TRP A 119 0.02 -0.49 -9.18
N LEU A 120 -0.88 -1.47 -9.12
CA LEU A 120 -0.73 -2.72 -9.86
C LEU A 120 -0.73 -2.49 -11.39
N LEU A 121 -1.58 -1.59 -11.90
CA LEU A 121 -1.63 -1.27 -13.33
C LEU A 121 -0.34 -0.60 -13.83
N LEU A 122 0.30 0.22 -13.00
CA LEU A 122 1.56 0.88 -13.38
C LEU A 122 2.70 -0.10 -13.65
N HIS A 123 2.63 -1.35 -13.20
CA HIS A 123 3.60 -2.39 -13.55
C HIS A 123 3.50 -2.81 -15.02
N ILE A 124 2.30 -2.78 -15.58
CA ILE A 124 1.99 -3.36 -16.90
C ILE A 124 1.49 -2.35 -17.92
N GLU A 125 1.23 -1.12 -17.52
CA GLU A 125 0.69 -0.10 -18.40
C GLU A 125 1.31 1.27 -18.10
N ASP A 126 1.81 1.93 -19.13
CA ASP A 126 2.38 3.27 -18.98
C ASP A 126 1.25 4.31 -19.05
N SER A 127 1.05 4.99 -17.92
CA SER A 127 0.04 6.05 -17.79
C SER A 127 0.33 7.29 -18.64
N ALA A 128 1.56 7.50 -19.10
CA ALA A 128 1.92 8.58 -20.02
C ALA A 128 1.35 8.38 -21.42
N LEU A 129 1.03 7.14 -21.79
CA LEU A 129 0.43 6.79 -23.06
C LEU A 129 -1.10 6.92 -23.06
N LEU A 130 -1.71 7.17 -21.90
CA LEU A 130 -3.16 7.33 -21.78
C LEU A 130 -3.61 8.69 -22.30
N THR A 131 -4.69 8.68 -23.05
CA THR A 131 -5.39 9.91 -23.42
C THR A 131 -5.96 10.60 -22.17
N PRO A 132 -6.23 11.92 -22.22
CA PRO A 132 -6.87 12.63 -21.09
C PRO A 132 -8.18 11.97 -20.65
N GLU A 133 -8.94 11.41 -21.58
CA GLU A 133 -10.22 10.71 -21.31
C GLU A 133 -9.98 9.40 -20.53
N GLU A 134 -8.96 8.64 -20.89
CA GLU A 134 -8.57 7.41 -20.17
C GLU A 134 -8.03 7.75 -18.79
N GLN A 135 -7.19 8.78 -18.64
CA GLN A 135 -6.72 9.23 -17.31
C GLN A 135 -7.90 9.62 -16.41
N LYS A 136 -8.92 10.29 -16.97
CA LYS A 136 -10.15 10.62 -16.25
C LYS A 136 -10.92 9.35 -15.85
N GLN A 137 -11.04 8.36 -16.74
CA GLN A 137 -11.69 7.08 -16.42
C GLN A 137 -10.94 6.33 -15.30
N TRP A 138 -9.61 6.35 -15.31
CA TRP A 138 -8.80 5.76 -14.26
C TRP A 138 -9.03 6.46 -12.91
N MET A 139 -9.04 7.80 -12.91
CA MET A 139 -9.26 8.59 -11.72
C MET A 139 -10.67 8.41 -11.15
N GLU A 140 -11.70 8.42 -11.99
CA GLU A 140 -13.08 8.26 -11.56
C GLU A 140 -13.39 6.83 -11.09
N ASN A 141 -12.67 5.84 -11.60
CA ASN A 141 -12.78 4.42 -11.26
C ASN A 141 -14.23 3.92 -11.15
N ARG A 142 -15.11 4.41 -12.04
CA ARG A 142 -16.57 4.18 -11.97
C ARG A 142 -16.93 2.73 -12.26
N ARG A 143 -17.96 2.26 -11.58
CA ARG A 143 -18.62 0.99 -11.89
C ARG A 143 -19.64 1.19 -13.02
N LYS A 144 -19.71 0.27 -13.98
CA LYS A 144 -20.73 0.30 -15.05
C LYS A 144 -22.14 0.05 -14.52
N SER A 145 -22.28 -0.68 -13.41
CA SER A 145 -23.55 -0.92 -12.71
C SER A 145 -23.27 -1.18 -11.22
N LYS A 146 -24.33 -1.22 -10.41
CA LYS A 146 -24.22 -1.46 -8.95
C LYS A 146 -23.44 -2.74 -8.60
N ASN A 147 -23.55 -3.77 -9.42
CA ASN A 147 -22.92 -5.07 -9.19
C ASN A 147 -21.66 -5.30 -10.03
N ALA A 148 -21.25 -4.33 -10.84
CA ALA A 148 -20.03 -4.43 -11.62
C ALA A 148 -18.80 -4.05 -10.80
N ASP A 149 -17.64 -4.59 -11.19
CA ASP A 149 -16.37 -4.18 -10.63
C ASP A 149 -16.02 -2.73 -11.04
N PRO A 150 -15.24 -2.02 -10.21
CA PRO A 150 -14.66 -0.73 -10.58
C PRO A 150 -13.79 -0.85 -11.83
N TYR A 151 -13.64 0.28 -12.54
CA TYR A 151 -12.97 0.32 -13.84
C TYR A 151 -11.53 -0.26 -13.79
N LEU A 152 -10.73 0.11 -12.79
CA LEU A 152 -9.34 -0.35 -12.67
C LEU A 152 -9.23 -1.87 -12.44
N LYS A 153 -10.15 -2.47 -11.67
CA LYS A 153 -10.22 -3.93 -11.53
C LYS A 153 -10.53 -4.64 -12.84
N VAL A 154 -11.47 -4.08 -13.60
CA VAL A 154 -11.80 -4.60 -14.94
C VAL A 154 -10.59 -4.49 -15.87
N ARG A 155 -9.87 -3.36 -15.81
CA ARG A 155 -8.66 -3.13 -16.61
C ARG A 155 -7.54 -4.11 -16.27
N LEU A 156 -7.28 -4.34 -14.97
CA LEU A 156 -6.32 -5.34 -14.51
C LEU A 156 -6.66 -6.74 -15.05
N ARG A 157 -7.93 -7.15 -14.94
CA ARG A 157 -8.37 -8.44 -15.46
C ARG A 157 -8.16 -8.56 -16.97
N GLN A 158 -8.39 -7.51 -17.73
CA GLN A 158 -8.14 -7.48 -19.18
C GLN A 158 -6.65 -7.62 -19.50
N LYS A 159 -5.79 -6.96 -18.74
CA LYS A 159 -4.34 -6.95 -18.96
C LYS A 159 -3.65 -8.23 -18.49
N MET A 160 -4.03 -8.74 -17.34
CA MET A 160 -3.44 -9.93 -16.74
C MET A 160 -4.12 -11.25 -17.17
N GLY A 161 -5.32 -11.18 -17.76
CA GLY A 161 -6.10 -12.34 -18.16
C GLY A 161 -6.84 -13.05 -17.00
N SER A 162 -6.35 -12.97 -15.76
CA SER A 162 -6.88 -13.74 -14.62
C SER A 162 -6.80 -13.01 -13.27
N TYR A 163 -6.96 -11.69 -13.24
CA TYR A 163 -6.93 -10.93 -12.00
C TYR A 163 -8.19 -11.17 -11.15
N HIS A 164 -7.98 -11.57 -9.90
CA HIS A 164 -8.97 -11.58 -8.82
C HIS A 164 -8.29 -11.07 -7.54
N GLU A 165 -8.99 -10.27 -6.73
CA GLU A 165 -8.43 -9.63 -5.52
C GLU A 165 -7.71 -10.59 -4.57
N SER A 166 -8.26 -11.80 -4.41
CA SER A 166 -7.71 -12.84 -3.53
C SER A 166 -6.79 -13.84 -4.26
N SER A 167 -6.58 -13.66 -5.57
CA SER A 167 -5.77 -14.60 -6.37
C SER A 167 -5.32 -13.92 -7.66
N TYR A 168 -4.05 -13.57 -7.76
CA TYR A 168 -3.43 -13.06 -8.97
C TYR A 168 -1.91 -13.31 -8.93
N ASP A 169 -1.28 -13.28 -10.09
CA ASP A 169 0.18 -13.46 -10.21
C ASP A 169 0.92 -12.15 -9.86
N ALA A 170 1.20 -11.97 -8.58
CA ALA A 170 1.94 -10.81 -8.10
C ALA A 170 3.41 -10.83 -8.54
N LEU A 171 4.03 -12.01 -8.73
CA LEU A 171 5.43 -12.11 -9.17
C LEU A 171 5.58 -11.59 -10.60
N ALA A 172 4.61 -11.85 -11.48
CA ALA A 172 4.61 -11.29 -12.83
C ALA A 172 4.57 -9.75 -12.82
N LEU A 173 3.88 -9.14 -11.85
CA LEU A 173 3.89 -7.68 -11.68
C LEU A 173 5.23 -7.20 -11.13
N ILE A 174 5.74 -7.83 -10.08
CA ILE A 174 6.97 -7.42 -9.37
C ILE A 174 8.19 -7.42 -10.30
N ALA A 175 8.21 -8.26 -11.33
CA ALA A 175 9.23 -8.22 -12.37
C ALA A 175 9.36 -6.84 -13.07
N HIS A 176 8.34 -5.99 -12.97
CA HIS A 176 8.24 -4.64 -13.55
C HIS A 176 8.14 -3.54 -12.48
N VAL A 177 8.62 -3.80 -11.26
CA VAL A 177 8.46 -2.84 -10.15
C VAL A 177 9.19 -1.52 -10.40
N GLU A 178 10.36 -1.55 -11.05
CA GLU A 178 11.11 -0.34 -11.40
C GLU A 178 10.33 0.55 -12.39
N ASP A 179 9.72 -0.05 -13.41
CA ASP A 179 8.84 0.66 -14.35
C ASP A 179 7.65 1.30 -13.61
N ALA A 180 7.06 0.56 -12.65
CA ALA A 180 5.95 1.07 -11.85
C ALA A 180 6.36 2.27 -10.98
N ILE A 181 7.54 2.24 -10.36
CA ILE A 181 8.10 3.34 -9.58
C ILE A 181 8.28 4.59 -10.47
N GLU A 182 8.89 4.45 -11.64
CA GLU A 182 9.10 5.56 -12.57
C GLU A 182 7.76 6.18 -13.01
N ARG A 183 6.80 5.35 -13.40
CA ARG A 183 5.46 5.77 -13.82
C ARG A 183 4.67 6.43 -12.68
N ALA A 184 4.78 5.92 -11.46
CA ALA A 184 4.13 6.51 -10.29
C ALA A 184 4.72 7.90 -9.96
N ARG A 185 6.04 8.05 -10.03
CA ARG A 185 6.71 9.35 -9.86
C ARG A 185 6.31 10.35 -10.93
N ALA A 186 6.17 9.90 -12.18
CA ALA A 186 5.70 10.76 -13.28
C ALA A 186 4.24 11.23 -13.11
N LEU A 187 3.40 10.44 -12.44
CA LEU A 187 2.03 10.82 -12.10
C LEU A 187 1.93 11.79 -10.92
N ASP A 188 2.87 11.76 -9.98
CA ASP A 188 2.86 12.63 -8.80
C ASP A 188 3.27 14.06 -9.16
N LYS A 189 2.32 14.83 -9.66
CA LYS A 189 2.53 16.20 -10.17
C LYS A 189 3.00 17.19 -9.11
N ASN A 190 2.67 16.96 -7.85
CA ASN A 190 3.03 17.83 -6.75
C ASN A 190 3.48 17.01 -5.51
N PRO A 191 4.74 16.57 -5.47
CA PRO A 191 5.28 15.79 -4.35
C PRO A 191 5.23 16.50 -2.99
N ALA A 192 5.07 17.84 -2.98
CA ALA A 192 4.91 18.62 -1.75
C ALA A 192 3.52 18.48 -1.11
N ASP A 193 2.51 18.03 -1.85
CA ASP A 193 1.20 17.72 -1.28
C ASP A 193 1.31 16.51 -0.33
N ARG A 194 0.44 16.46 0.66
CA ARG A 194 0.41 15.32 1.60
C ARG A 194 0.19 13.97 0.91
N TRP A 195 -0.58 13.96 -0.17
CA TRP A 195 -0.87 12.82 -1.03
C TRP A 195 -1.27 13.29 -2.43
N PRO A 196 -1.27 12.43 -3.46
CA PRO A 196 -1.69 12.81 -4.80
C PRO A 196 -3.14 13.31 -4.83
N GLN A 197 -3.35 14.56 -5.25
CA GLN A 197 -4.69 15.15 -5.39
C GLN A 197 -5.39 14.70 -6.68
N THR A 198 -4.60 14.28 -7.66
CA THR A 198 -5.06 13.72 -8.94
C THR A 198 -4.69 12.24 -9.01
N LEU A 199 -4.89 11.62 -10.18
CA LEU A 199 -4.44 10.26 -10.43
C LEU A 199 -2.97 10.08 -10.02
N GLY A 200 -2.70 9.19 -9.08
CA GLY A 200 -1.36 8.97 -8.56
C GLY A 200 -1.30 8.03 -7.37
N THR A 201 -0.12 7.52 -7.09
CA THR A 201 0.12 6.62 -5.94
C THR A 201 1.51 6.87 -5.37
N ARG A 202 1.66 6.70 -4.05
CA ARG A 202 2.93 6.78 -3.31
C ARG A 202 3.26 5.46 -2.60
N VAL A 203 2.92 4.35 -3.21
CA VAL A 203 3.25 3.00 -2.72
C VAL A 203 4.72 2.62 -2.98
N TYR A 204 5.45 3.45 -3.73
CA TYR A 204 6.87 3.24 -4.07
C TYR A 204 7.85 3.78 -3.04
#